data_c22b2827897a966756a3d9ae0ae5ee0e
#
_entry.id   c22b2827897a966756a3d9ae0ae5ee0e
#
_cell.length_a   1.000
_cell.length_b   1.000
_cell.length_c   1.000
_cell.angle_alpha   90.00
_cell.angle_beta   90.00
_cell.angle_gamma   90.00
#
_symmetry.space_group_name_H-M   'P 1'
#
loop_
_entity.id
_entity.type
_entity.pdbx_description
1 polymer ?
#
loop_
_entity_poly.entity_id
_entity_poly.type
_entity_poly.pdbx_seq_one_letter_code
_entity_poly.pdbx_strand_id
1 'polypeptide(L)'
;MKILPLRRLFACGALTCLFALFPYQATAEDVSPHITAGTQTMSFAAGPFFPIRILSSQSSKLFGAAAMPSWSMTLTDPIGAGWYQGQLAIGAELLAFGTYEPITAYGVAVTPKLVYTFTTLNWLRPYVEGGGGPMLTDLGGRVPEQPGQFNFVVWGGAGCSWSLTSTWAVQAGYRFVHISNAGTRSPNSGLNFGMPFIGFSYSLY
;
A
#
# COMPACT_ATOMS: atom_id res chain seq x y z
N MET A 1 30.24 -12.11 -34.52
CA MET A 1 30.27 -12.43 -33.10
C MET A 1 29.53 -11.28 -32.38
N LYS A 2 28.22 -11.44 -32.08
CA LYS A 2 27.38 -10.41 -31.50
C LYS A 2 27.36 -10.62 -29.98
N ILE A 3 27.86 -9.63 -29.26
CA ILE A 3 27.89 -9.61 -27.78
C ILE A 3 26.47 -9.25 -27.30
N LEU A 4 25.81 -10.18 -26.61
CA LEU A 4 24.52 -9.93 -25.94
C LEU A 4 24.73 -9.01 -24.73
N PRO A 5 23.86 -8.02 -24.48
CA PRO A 5 23.99 -7.17 -23.32
C PRO A 5 23.48 -7.89 -22.04
N LEU A 6 24.37 -7.94 -21.06
CA LEU A 6 24.23 -8.58 -19.73
C LEU A 6 23.36 -7.76 -18.76
N ARG A 7 22.14 -7.36 -19.16
CA ARG A 7 21.29 -6.47 -18.33
C ARG A 7 19.97 -7.09 -17.82
N ARG A 8 19.82 -8.40 -17.85
CA ARG A 8 18.54 -9.06 -17.43
C ARG A 8 18.63 -10.08 -16.29
N LEU A 9 19.71 -10.10 -15.49
CA LEU A 9 19.89 -11.14 -14.46
C LEU A 9 19.91 -10.64 -13.00
N PHE A 10 19.54 -9.38 -12.73
CA PHE A 10 19.58 -8.85 -11.36
C PHE A 10 18.22 -8.61 -10.67
N ALA A 11 17.11 -9.04 -11.24
CA ALA A 11 15.78 -8.73 -10.68
C ALA A 11 15.14 -9.86 -9.84
N CYS A 12 15.74 -11.04 -9.74
CA CYS A 12 15.10 -12.17 -9.06
C CYS A 12 15.81 -12.65 -7.77
N GLY A 13 16.97 -12.09 -7.42
CA GLY A 13 17.79 -12.59 -6.32
C GLY A 13 17.62 -11.91 -4.96
N ALA A 14 16.97 -10.74 -4.90
CA ALA A 14 17.00 -9.91 -3.68
C ALA A 14 15.86 -10.20 -2.68
N LEU A 15 14.84 -10.95 -3.06
CA LEU A 15 13.68 -11.18 -2.18
C LEU A 15 13.81 -12.41 -1.26
N THR A 16 14.76 -13.29 -1.55
CA THR A 16 14.92 -14.56 -0.80
C THR A 16 15.84 -14.47 0.41
N CYS A 17 16.64 -13.43 0.55
CA CYS A 17 17.65 -13.34 1.61
C CYS A 17 17.19 -12.61 2.90
N LEU A 18 16.00 -12.01 2.94
CA LEU A 18 15.56 -11.26 4.14
C LEU A 18 14.90 -12.13 5.22
N PHE A 19 14.57 -13.39 4.91
CA PHE A 19 13.90 -14.28 5.85
C PHE A 19 14.84 -15.10 6.76
N ALA A 20 16.16 -15.04 6.55
CA ALA A 20 17.12 -15.91 7.23
C ALA A 20 17.82 -15.32 8.48
N LEU A 21 17.49 -14.09 8.89
CA LEU A 21 18.28 -13.40 9.94
C LEU A 21 17.57 -13.17 11.27
N PHE A 22 16.40 -13.74 11.51
CA PHE A 22 15.78 -13.68 12.83
C PHE A 22 15.47 -15.06 13.40
N PRO A 23 16.42 -15.74 14.07
CA PRO A 23 16.07 -16.78 15.01
C PRO A 23 15.59 -16.12 16.31
N TYR A 24 14.44 -15.44 16.27
CA TYR A 24 13.78 -14.98 17.49
C TYR A 24 12.82 -16.07 17.94
N GLN A 25 13.28 -16.94 18.81
CA GLN A 25 12.41 -17.78 19.64
C GLN A 25 11.81 -16.92 20.77
N ALA A 26 10.94 -15.99 20.41
CA ALA A 26 9.98 -15.46 21.36
C ALA A 26 8.96 -16.56 21.60
N THR A 27 8.75 -16.93 22.83
CA THR A 27 7.62 -17.75 23.23
C THR A 27 6.36 -17.07 22.73
N ALA A 28 5.61 -17.75 21.88
CA ALA A 28 4.53 -17.17 21.04
C ALA A 28 3.34 -16.60 21.84
N GLU A 29 3.36 -16.70 23.15
CA GLU A 29 2.26 -16.28 24.03
C GLU A 29 2.25 -14.78 24.35
N ASP A 30 3.41 -14.09 24.34
CA ASP A 30 3.52 -12.69 24.78
C ASP A 30 3.51 -11.63 23.64
N VAL A 31 3.51 -12.04 22.38
CA VAL A 31 3.68 -11.13 21.24
C VAL A 31 2.35 -10.78 20.54
N SER A 32 1.25 -11.39 20.95
CA SER A 32 -0.07 -11.11 20.36
C SER A 32 -0.62 -9.76 20.81
N PRO A 33 -0.75 -8.77 19.91
CA PRO A 33 -1.43 -7.53 20.26
C PRO A 33 -2.90 -7.80 20.57
N HIS A 34 -3.37 -7.36 21.73
CA HIS A 34 -4.78 -7.37 22.11
C HIS A 34 -5.53 -6.26 21.36
N ILE A 35 -5.73 -6.41 20.07
CA ILE A 35 -6.51 -5.47 19.28
C ILE A 35 -7.99 -5.76 19.52
N THR A 36 -8.71 -4.79 20.07
CA THR A 36 -10.15 -4.81 20.32
C THR A 36 -10.82 -3.64 19.63
N ALA A 37 -12.14 -3.60 19.61
CA ALA A 37 -12.86 -2.42 19.17
C ALA A 37 -12.42 -1.18 19.96
N GLY A 38 -12.14 -0.08 19.24
CA GLY A 38 -11.59 1.16 19.79
C GLY A 38 -10.07 1.29 19.74
N THR A 39 -9.31 0.20 19.53
CA THR A 39 -7.85 0.27 19.36
C THR A 39 -7.51 1.19 18.18
N GLN A 40 -6.64 2.16 18.43
CA GLN A 40 -6.13 3.07 17.41
C GLN A 40 -4.76 2.60 16.93
N THR A 41 -4.49 2.75 15.65
CA THR A 41 -3.21 2.34 15.05
C THR A 41 -2.67 3.45 14.18
N MET A 42 -1.45 3.88 14.47
CA MET A 42 -0.65 4.75 13.60
C MET A 42 0.26 3.89 12.76
N SER A 43 0.34 4.17 11.46
CA SER A 43 1.19 3.40 10.55
C SER A 43 1.96 4.31 9.62
N PHE A 44 3.10 3.81 9.19
CA PHE A 44 3.86 4.40 8.10
C PHE A 44 4.31 3.29 7.16
N ALA A 45 3.98 3.42 5.88
CA ALA A 45 4.44 2.52 4.85
C ALA A 45 5.06 3.31 3.70
N ALA A 46 5.96 2.68 2.97
CA ALA A 46 6.56 3.26 1.76
C ALA A 46 6.87 2.15 0.76
N GLY A 47 6.93 2.51 -0.51
CA GLY A 47 7.28 1.56 -1.55
C GLY A 47 7.41 2.19 -2.93
N PRO A 48 8.08 1.50 -3.86
CA PRO A 48 8.11 1.89 -5.25
C PRO A 48 6.74 1.65 -5.91
N PHE A 49 6.46 2.38 -6.97
CA PHE A 49 5.34 2.07 -7.84
C PHE A 49 5.79 2.04 -9.31
N PHE A 50 5.10 1.24 -10.10
CA PHE A 50 5.36 1.03 -11.50
C PHE A 50 4.06 0.90 -12.30
N PRO A 51 4.04 1.30 -13.58
CA PRO A 51 2.84 1.26 -14.39
C PRO A 51 2.42 -0.19 -14.68
N ILE A 52 1.12 -0.46 -14.54
CA ILE A 52 0.53 -1.74 -14.95
C ILE A 52 -0.60 -1.49 -15.95
N ARG A 53 -0.67 -2.32 -16.98
CA ARG A 53 -1.67 -2.21 -18.05
C ARG A 53 -2.89 -3.08 -17.73
N ILE A 54 -3.69 -2.62 -16.78
CA ILE A 54 -4.96 -3.27 -16.45
C ILE A 54 -6.04 -2.20 -16.57
N LEU A 55 -7.07 -2.46 -17.34
CA LEU A 55 -8.29 -1.63 -17.46
C LEU A 55 -8.10 -0.20 -18.02
N SER A 56 -6.96 0.16 -18.61
CA SER A 56 -6.76 1.49 -19.17
C SER A 56 -5.95 1.50 -20.47
N SER A 57 -6.14 2.55 -21.26
CA SER A 57 -5.35 2.89 -22.43
C SER A 57 -4.11 3.73 -22.08
N GLN A 58 -3.59 3.59 -20.88
CA GLN A 58 -2.42 4.32 -20.38
C GLN A 58 -1.23 4.18 -21.34
N SER A 59 -0.71 5.31 -21.80
CA SER A 59 0.50 5.40 -22.62
C SER A 59 1.74 5.74 -21.78
N SER A 60 1.57 6.53 -20.73
CA SER A 60 2.66 6.97 -19.86
C SER A 60 3.20 5.84 -18.99
N LYS A 61 4.52 5.72 -18.94
CA LYS A 61 5.24 4.73 -18.13
C LYS A 61 5.95 5.45 -16.97
N LEU A 62 5.18 5.83 -15.96
CA LEU A 62 5.70 6.52 -14.79
C LEU A 62 6.19 5.53 -13.74
N PHE A 63 7.42 5.72 -13.29
CA PHE A 63 8.02 5.00 -12.16
C PHE A 63 8.28 5.99 -11.03
N GLY A 64 8.07 5.56 -9.80
CA GLY A 64 8.22 6.44 -8.66
C GLY A 64 8.24 5.69 -7.34
N ALA A 65 8.13 6.46 -6.27
CA ALA A 65 7.96 5.95 -4.91
C ALA A 65 6.90 6.75 -4.16
N ALA A 66 6.28 6.10 -3.20
CA ALA A 66 5.25 6.70 -2.35
C ALA A 66 5.56 6.48 -0.87
N ALA A 67 5.10 7.43 -0.04
CA ALA A 67 5.08 7.38 1.41
C ALA A 67 3.62 7.52 1.88
N MET A 68 3.23 6.74 2.88
CA MET A 68 1.85 6.54 3.27
C MET A 68 1.71 6.52 4.80
N PRO A 69 1.90 7.68 5.49
CA PRO A 69 1.49 7.78 6.89
C PRO A 69 -0.03 7.65 7.00
N SER A 70 -0.49 6.91 8.00
CA SER A 70 -1.92 6.67 8.18
C SER A 70 -2.29 6.46 9.65
N TRP A 71 -3.57 6.72 9.93
CA TRP A 71 -4.23 6.40 11.19
C TRP A 71 -5.44 5.52 10.90
N SER A 72 -5.75 4.60 11.79
CA SER A 72 -6.97 3.80 11.75
C SER A 72 -7.47 3.48 13.15
N MET A 73 -8.77 3.19 13.25
CA MET A 73 -9.43 2.73 14.46
C MET A 73 -10.17 1.43 14.16
N THR A 74 -9.93 0.42 14.97
CA THR A 74 -10.64 -0.86 14.90
C THR A 74 -12.09 -0.65 15.36
N LEU A 75 -13.05 -1.03 14.53
CA LEU A 75 -14.49 -0.83 14.79
C LEU A 75 -15.12 -2.03 15.48
N THR A 76 -14.59 -3.22 15.26
CA THR A 76 -15.21 -4.47 15.73
C THR A 76 -14.23 -5.30 16.53
N ASP A 77 -14.74 -6.02 17.53
CA ASP A 77 -14.07 -7.22 18.00
C ASP A 77 -14.08 -8.28 16.88
N PRO A 78 -13.34 -9.40 17.00
CA PRO A 78 -13.31 -10.41 15.96
C PRO A 78 -14.71 -10.89 15.56
N ILE A 79 -15.08 -10.71 14.30
CA ILE A 79 -16.32 -11.15 13.69
C ILE A 79 -16.08 -12.33 12.74
N GLY A 80 -17.09 -13.14 12.50
CA GLY A 80 -16.99 -14.35 11.68
C GLY A 80 -16.41 -15.53 12.45
N ALA A 81 -16.06 -16.60 11.74
CA ALA A 81 -15.52 -17.83 12.31
C ALA A 81 -14.54 -18.53 11.35
N GLY A 82 -13.68 -19.38 11.88
CA GLY A 82 -12.72 -20.13 11.07
C GLY A 82 -11.74 -19.22 10.32
N TRP A 83 -11.46 -19.55 9.08
CA TRP A 83 -10.42 -18.87 8.29
C TRP A 83 -10.75 -17.40 7.95
N TYR A 84 -12.01 -17.00 7.97
CA TYR A 84 -12.43 -15.63 7.67
C TYR A 84 -12.68 -14.78 8.92
N GLN A 85 -12.43 -15.31 10.12
CA GLN A 85 -12.54 -14.53 11.35
C GLN A 85 -11.60 -13.33 11.28
N GLY A 86 -12.11 -12.13 11.56
CA GLY A 86 -11.32 -10.91 11.42
C GLY A 86 -11.97 -9.70 12.06
N GLN A 87 -11.30 -8.56 11.93
CA GLN A 87 -11.69 -7.28 12.49
C GLN A 87 -11.76 -6.23 11.40
N LEU A 88 -12.74 -5.36 11.47
CA LEU A 88 -12.89 -4.22 10.57
C LEU A 88 -12.33 -2.96 11.24
N ALA A 89 -11.54 -2.20 10.49
CA ALA A 89 -11.04 -0.88 10.88
C ALA A 89 -11.35 0.16 9.81
N ILE A 90 -11.57 1.39 10.26
CA ILE A 90 -11.70 2.59 9.42
C ILE A 90 -10.53 3.52 9.71
N GLY A 91 -10.09 4.28 8.72
CA GLY A 91 -9.00 5.22 8.92
C GLY A 91 -8.87 6.26 7.83
N ALA A 92 -7.77 6.99 7.91
CA ALA A 92 -7.34 7.95 6.90
C ALA A 92 -5.85 7.79 6.62
N GLU A 93 -5.47 8.02 5.38
CA GLU A 93 -4.10 7.93 4.93
C GLU A 93 -3.74 9.16 4.11
N LEU A 94 -2.56 9.68 4.32
CA LEU A 94 -1.93 10.64 3.43
C LEU A 94 -1.04 9.87 2.45
N LEU A 95 -1.42 9.84 1.17
CA LEU A 95 -0.60 9.28 0.12
C LEU A 95 0.22 10.40 -0.52
N ALA A 96 1.53 10.41 -0.30
CA ALA A 96 2.46 11.31 -0.97
C ALA A 96 3.34 10.50 -1.93
N PHE A 97 3.50 10.96 -3.17
CA PHE A 97 4.32 10.27 -4.15
C PHE A 97 5.22 11.20 -4.96
N GLY A 98 6.30 10.63 -5.46
CA GLY A 98 7.16 11.27 -6.45
C GLY A 98 7.49 10.32 -7.59
N THR A 99 7.43 10.78 -8.83
CA THR A 99 7.95 10.08 -10.01
C THR A 99 9.38 10.53 -10.28
N TYR A 100 10.20 9.62 -10.81
CA TYR A 100 11.58 9.92 -11.21
C TYR A 100 11.83 9.58 -12.69
N GLU A 101 10.97 8.80 -13.33
CA GLU A 101 11.10 8.38 -14.74
C GLU A 101 9.72 8.27 -15.39
N PRO A 102 9.55 8.73 -16.63
CA PRO A 102 10.46 9.52 -17.47
C PRO A 102 10.48 11.01 -17.09
N ILE A 103 9.62 11.45 -16.19
CA ILE A 103 9.51 12.84 -15.70
C ILE A 103 9.47 12.85 -14.17
N THR A 104 10.03 13.88 -13.58
CA THR A 104 9.87 14.13 -12.14
C THR A 104 8.57 14.88 -11.91
N ALA A 105 7.70 14.30 -11.11
CA ALA A 105 6.42 14.88 -10.73
C ALA A 105 6.06 14.46 -9.30
N TYR A 106 5.18 15.22 -8.66
CA TYR A 106 4.77 14.99 -7.29
C TYR A 106 3.24 14.97 -7.18
N GLY A 107 2.76 14.31 -6.14
CA GLY A 107 1.34 14.35 -5.82
C GLY A 107 1.09 13.99 -4.37
N VAL A 108 -0.04 14.47 -3.86
CA VAL A 108 -0.52 14.21 -2.51
C VAL A 108 -2.03 13.99 -2.52
N ALA A 109 -2.46 13.01 -1.75
CA ALA A 109 -3.89 12.70 -1.58
C ALA A 109 -4.21 12.43 -0.11
N VAL A 110 -5.42 12.75 0.30
CA VAL A 110 -6.01 12.30 1.56
C VAL A 110 -7.07 11.26 1.24
N THR A 111 -6.88 10.06 1.77
CA THR A 111 -7.72 8.91 1.43
C THR A 111 -8.34 8.31 2.69
N PRO A 112 -9.66 8.44 2.91
CA PRO A 112 -10.38 7.49 3.75
C PRO A 112 -10.07 6.05 3.34
N LYS A 113 -9.92 5.17 4.34
CA LYS A 113 -9.63 3.75 4.10
C LYS A 113 -10.41 2.82 4.98
N LEU A 114 -10.64 1.62 4.49
CA LEU A 114 -11.15 0.47 5.21
C LEU A 114 -10.09 -0.62 5.22
N VAL A 115 -9.97 -1.33 6.33
CA VAL A 115 -9.05 -2.46 6.49
C VAL A 115 -9.81 -3.60 7.14
N TYR A 116 -9.74 -4.78 6.56
CA TYR A 116 -10.20 -6.02 7.18
C TYR A 116 -9.00 -6.90 7.48
N THR A 117 -8.75 -7.15 8.75
CA THR A 117 -7.61 -7.92 9.23
C THR A 117 -8.07 -9.29 9.72
N PHE A 118 -7.54 -10.36 9.14
CA PHE A 118 -7.80 -11.73 9.58
C PHE A 118 -7.06 -12.02 10.88
N THR A 119 -7.75 -12.61 11.86
CA THR A 119 -7.24 -12.80 13.23
C THR A 119 -7.01 -14.27 13.59
N THR A 120 -7.03 -15.16 12.62
CA THR A 120 -6.85 -16.61 12.83
C THR A 120 -5.45 -17.01 13.28
N LEU A 121 -4.45 -16.17 13.03
CA LEU A 121 -3.07 -16.38 13.47
C LEU A 121 -2.65 -15.24 14.40
N ASN A 122 -2.06 -15.56 15.54
CA ASN A 122 -1.73 -14.56 16.55
C ASN A 122 -0.58 -13.62 16.15
N TRP A 123 0.47 -14.16 15.55
CA TRP A 123 1.70 -13.43 15.21
C TRP A 123 1.74 -12.89 13.77
N LEU A 124 0.93 -13.47 12.87
CA LEU A 124 0.82 -13.09 11.47
C LEU A 124 -0.64 -12.77 11.17
N ARG A 125 -0.91 -11.55 10.78
CA ARG A 125 -2.25 -11.07 10.46
C ARG A 125 -2.34 -10.64 9.00
N PRO A 126 -2.85 -11.52 8.12
CA PRO A 126 -3.20 -11.12 6.76
C PRO A 126 -4.29 -10.04 6.81
N TYR A 127 -4.27 -9.13 5.85
CA TYR A 127 -5.32 -8.13 5.72
C TYR A 127 -5.60 -7.79 4.26
N VAL A 128 -6.80 -7.28 4.03
CA VAL A 128 -7.21 -6.61 2.79
C VAL A 128 -7.59 -5.19 3.11
N GLU A 129 -7.30 -4.28 2.22
CA GLU A 129 -7.56 -2.87 2.43
C GLU A 129 -8.00 -2.18 1.14
N GLY A 130 -8.70 -1.06 1.28
CA GLY A 130 -9.06 -0.22 0.17
C GLY A 130 -9.36 1.19 0.64
N GLY A 131 -9.15 2.13 -0.26
CA GLY A 131 -9.39 3.52 0.01
C GLY A 131 -9.41 4.37 -1.24
N GLY A 132 -9.69 5.64 -1.09
CA GLY A 132 -9.68 6.58 -2.18
C GLY A 132 -10.07 7.97 -1.73
N GLY A 133 -9.70 8.97 -2.50
CA GLY A 133 -9.99 10.35 -2.15
C GLY A 133 -9.44 11.36 -3.15
N PRO A 134 -9.60 12.64 -2.86
CA PRO A 134 -9.07 13.72 -3.67
C PRO A 134 -7.53 13.74 -3.66
N MET A 135 -6.97 14.10 -4.81
CA MET A 135 -5.54 14.16 -5.06
C MET A 135 -5.18 15.47 -5.78
N LEU A 136 -4.10 16.08 -5.35
CA LEU A 136 -3.41 17.14 -6.08
C LEU A 136 -2.08 16.61 -6.62
N THR A 137 -1.79 16.90 -7.89
CA THR A 137 -0.55 16.46 -8.54
C THR A 137 -0.11 17.45 -9.60
N ASP A 138 1.19 17.57 -9.80
CA ASP A 138 1.78 18.35 -10.88
C ASP A 138 1.91 17.58 -12.22
N LEU A 139 1.31 16.39 -12.32
CA LEU A 139 1.20 15.64 -13.58
C LEU A 139 0.29 16.34 -14.61
N GLY A 140 -0.56 17.26 -14.15
CA GLY A 140 -1.54 17.96 -15.00
C GLY A 140 -0.92 18.66 -16.19
N GLY A 141 -1.32 18.27 -17.41
CA GLY A 141 -0.77 18.78 -18.67
C GLY A 141 0.62 18.28 -19.05
N ARG A 142 1.26 17.46 -18.20
CA ARG A 142 2.61 16.89 -18.42
C ARG A 142 2.55 15.44 -18.93
N VAL A 143 1.42 14.78 -18.72
CA VAL A 143 1.12 13.45 -19.25
C VAL A 143 -0.24 13.49 -19.95
N PRO A 144 -0.42 12.73 -21.05
CA PRO A 144 -1.66 12.79 -21.83
C PRO A 144 -2.90 12.31 -21.06
N GLU A 145 -2.73 11.47 -20.04
CA GLU A 145 -3.83 10.93 -19.24
C GLU A 145 -4.40 11.92 -18.23
N GLN A 146 -3.63 12.97 -17.88
CA GLN A 146 -3.97 13.90 -16.79
C GLN A 146 -3.98 15.35 -17.28
N PRO A 147 -5.15 15.89 -17.72
CA PRO A 147 -5.26 17.25 -18.23
C PRO A 147 -5.25 18.34 -17.14
N GLY A 148 -5.33 17.96 -15.87
CA GLY A 148 -5.39 18.90 -14.75
C GLY A 148 -4.66 18.41 -13.50
N GLN A 149 -4.44 19.33 -12.57
CA GLN A 149 -3.73 19.05 -11.30
C GLN A 149 -4.64 18.38 -10.26
N PHE A 150 -5.94 18.63 -10.29
CA PHE A 150 -6.89 18.00 -9.39
C PHE A 150 -7.37 16.68 -9.99
N ASN A 151 -7.23 15.62 -9.23
CA ASN A 151 -7.55 14.25 -9.57
C ASN A 151 -8.16 13.52 -8.39
N PHE A 152 -8.47 12.25 -8.59
CA PHE A 152 -8.87 11.29 -7.56
C PHE A 152 -7.95 10.10 -7.65
N VAL A 153 -7.64 9.53 -6.49
CA VAL A 153 -6.99 8.23 -6.37
C VAL A 153 -7.96 7.24 -5.75
N VAL A 154 -7.98 6.02 -6.28
CA VAL A 154 -8.64 4.86 -5.67
C VAL A 154 -7.62 3.74 -5.65
N TRP A 155 -7.56 3.02 -4.55
CA TRP A 155 -6.64 1.92 -4.41
C TRP A 155 -7.26 0.77 -3.62
N GLY A 156 -6.78 -0.44 -3.88
CA GLY A 156 -7.11 -1.64 -3.13
C GLY A 156 -5.90 -2.55 -3.07
N GLY A 157 -5.79 -3.32 -2.00
CA GLY A 157 -4.62 -4.15 -1.79
C GLY A 157 -4.80 -5.21 -0.73
N ALA A 158 -3.74 -5.99 -0.58
CA ALA A 158 -3.62 -6.99 0.47
C ALA A 158 -2.20 -7.01 1.02
N GLY A 159 -2.05 -7.45 2.25
CA GLY A 159 -0.76 -7.55 2.91
C GLY A 159 -0.81 -8.47 4.12
N CYS A 160 0.32 -8.52 4.79
CA CYS A 160 0.47 -9.18 6.09
C CYS A 160 1.11 -8.22 7.08
N SER A 161 0.69 -8.32 8.34
CA SER A 161 1.26 -7.63 9.48
C SER A 161 1.87 -8.67 10.43
N TRP A 162 3.12 -8.49 10.80
CA TRP A 162 3.87 -9.34 11.74
C TRP A 162 4.07 -8.58 13.03
N SER A 163 3.52 -9.11 14.11
CA SER A 163 3.67 -8.52 15.43
C SER A 163 5.10 -8.74 15.94
N LEU A 164 5.78 -7.65 16.28
CA LEU A 164 7.10 -7.66 16.90
C LEU A 164 7.00 -7.60 18.43
N THR A 165 6.02 -6.83 18.91
CA THR A 165 5.67 -6.67 20.33
C THR A 165 4.15 -6.60 20.44
N SER A 166 3.62 -6.41 21.64
CA SER A 166 2.19 -6.15 21.85
C SER A 166 1.71 -4.88 21.11
N THR A 167 2.58 -3.89 20.86
CA THR A 167 2.22 -2.60 20.28
C THR A 167 2.80 -2.37 18.87
N TRP A 168 3.96 -2.96 18.54
CA TRP A 168 4.64 -2.76 17.27
C TRP A 168 4.47 -3.93 16.32
N ALA A 169 4.23 -3.62 15.05
CA ALA A 169 4.24 -4.61 13.98
C ALA A 169 4.94 -4.08 12.72
N VAL A 170 5.53 -4.98 11.95
CA VAL A 170 6.00 -4.74 10.58
C VAL A 170 4.91 -5.20 9.62
N GLN A 171 4.72 -4.48 8.54
CA GLN A 171 3.77 -4.84 7.51
C GLN A 171 4.40 -4.81 6.13
N ALA A 172 3.95 -5.70 5.25
CA ALA A 172 4.30 -5.69 3.85
C ALA A 172 3.09 -6.10 3.02
N GLY A 173 2.98 -5.54 1.83
CA GLY A 173 1.84 -5.81 0.98
C GLY A 173 2.01 -5.31 -0.44
N TYR A 174 0.91 -5.38 -1.18
CA TYR A 174 0.82 -4.92 -2.54
C TYR A 174 -0.52 -4.22 -2.75
N ARG A 175 -0.47 -3.06 -3.41
CA ARG A 175 -1.65 -2.28 -3.81
C ARG A 175 -1.72 -2.14 -5.32
N PHE A 176 -2.93 -2.18 -5.82
CA PHE A 176 -3.31 -1.61 -7.09
C PHE A 176 -3.78 -0.18 -6.85
N VAL A 177 -3.24 0.78 -7.61
CA VAL A 177 -3.57 2.20 -7.48
C VAL A 177 -4.05 2.73 -8.82
N HIS A 178 -5.20 3.38 -8.83
CA HIS A 178 -5.77 4.05 -9.99
C HIS A 178 -5.89 5.55 -9.74
N ILE A 179 -5.36 6.36 -10.64
CA ILE A 179 -5.47 7.83 -10.60
C ILE A 179 -6.24 8.28 -11.83
N SER A 180 -7.28 9.08 -11.64
CA SER A 180 -8.07 9.65 -12.72
C SER A 180 -8.71 10.98 -12.31
N ASN A 181 -9.18 11.74 -13.27
CA ASN A 181 -9.90 12.99 -12.98
C ASN A 181 -11.41 12.78 -12.79
N ALA A 182 -11.88 11.53 -12.67
CA ALA A 182 -13.29 11.15 -12.55
C ALA A 182 -14.21 11.73 -13.64
N GLY A 183 -13.68 11.96 -14.85
CA GLY A 183 -14.43 12.53 -15.98
C GLY A 183 -14.68 14.03 -15.88
N THR A 184 -14.08 14.76 -14.95
CA THR A 184 -14.24 16.23 -14.83
C THR A 184 -13.59 17.00 -15.97
N ARG A 185 -12.65 16.36 -16.68
CA ARG A 185 -11.95 16.91 -17.85
C ARG A 185 -11.65 15.83 -18.88
N SER A 186 -11.54 16.19 -20.14
CA SER A 186 -11.11 15.29 -21.21
C SER A 186 -9.65 15.59 -21.60
N PRO A 187 -8.80 14.56 -21.82
CA PRO A 187 -9.08 13.14 -21.70
C PRO A 187 -9.12 12.64 -20.25
N ASN A 188 -9.72 11.46 -20.01
CA ASN A 188 -9.70 10.75 -18.73
C ASN A 188 -9.33 9.28 -18.97
N SER A 189 -8.10 9.04 -19.42
CA SER A 189 -7.61 7.69 -19.67
C SER A 189 -7.16 6.96 -18.40
N GLY A 190 -6.92 7.72 -17.31
CA GLY A 190 -6.44 7.20 -16.04
C GLY A 190 -5.01 6.65 -16.06
N LEU A 191 -4.43 6.53 -14.90
CA LEU A 191 -3.11 5.93 -14.66
C LEU A 191 -3.26 4.78 -13.67
N ASN A 192 -2.69 3.62 -13.98
CA ASN A 192 -2.72 2.44 -13.13
C ASN A 192 -1.33 2.03 -12.72
N PHE A 193 -1.17 1.72 -11.43
CA PHE A 193 0.11 1.35 -10.83
C PHE A 193 -0.02 0.11 -9.96
N GLY A 194 1.02 -0.71 -9.97
CA GLY A 194 1.31 -1.68 -8.96
C GLY A 194 2.28 -1.09 -7.95
N MET A 195 2.02 -1.28 -6.67
CA MET A 195 2.79 -0.68 -5.58
C MET A 195 3.03 -1.71 -4.46
N PRO A 196 4.14 -2.47 -4.52
CA PRO A 196 4.61 -3.20 -3.34
C PRO A 196 5.05 -2.21 -2.28
N PHE A 197 4.84 -2.54 -1.01
CA PHE A 197 5.23 -1.67 0.10
C PHE A 197 5.71 -2.46 1.31
N ILE A 198 6.48 -1.80 2.14
CA ILE A 198 6.84 -2.22 3.49
C ILE A 198 6.58 -1.07 4.45
N GLY A 199 6.28 -1.39 5.69
CA GLY A 199 6.00 -0.38 6.70
C GLY A 199 6.01 -0.95 8.11
N PHE A 200 5.66 -0.10 9.04
CA PHE A 200 5.47 -0.44 10.44
C PHE A 200 4.21 0.21 10.99
N SER A 201 3.69 -0.35 12.05
CA SER A 201 2.53 0.18 12.76
C SER A 201 2.73 0.13 14.26
N TYR A 202 2.08 1.07 14.94
CA TYR A 202 2.05 1.18 16.39
C TYR A 202 0.60 1.27 16.86
N SER A 203 0.20 0.34 17.73
CA SER A 203 -1.15 0.27 18.29
C SER A 203 -1.21 0.92 19.67
N LEU A 204 -2.24 1.75 19.85
CA LEU A 204 -2.61 2.45 21.08
C LEU A 204 -3.90 1.79 21.62
N TYR A 205 -3.88 1.31 22.83
CA TYR A 205 -4.99 0.63 23.52
C TYR A 205 -5.69 1.56 24.48
#